data_8dc0ae01575bb8ba0b834ddb923518ae
#
_entry.id   8dc0ae01575bb8ba0b834ddb923518ae
#
_cell.length_a   1.000
_cell.length_b   1.000
_cell.length_c   1.000
_cell.angle_alpha   90.00
_cell.angle_beta   90.00
_cell.angle_gamma   90.00
#
_symmetry.space_group_name_H-M   'P 1'
#
loop_
_entity.id
_entity.type
_entity.pdbx_description
1 polymer ?
#
loop_
_entity_poly.entity_id
_entity_poly.type
_entity_poly.pdbx_seq_one_letter_code
_entity_poly.pdbx_strand_id
1 'polypeptide(L)'
;MNEGFFEALAALGSENSVEQALLVEKIEAAMLKAAQKAYPYAEDDDIRVEIDPAAHRFDIFMKKSVVEGEPKTDYEVSYAQAKLTDPDCEIGDLVECQLDPVKFGRSIAQFAKQSIRTELRTINRQQMMEKFESKERQIITVKVTQVDPLRGTVTVEYDHTELYLSRNEQLFTETIVDGKPTRVYEPLKEGDMIKVFVTTIANREKRPIVRISRVDRGFVEKLFEQTIPEIADGTVTIHAVSREAGFRSKIAVSSNDPNVDAIGTCIGPQSSRISAVLRELHGEKIDIIPYSEDPATFITNALAPASVISAEILEGDIKAATVIVPNDQLSLAIGNKGQNAKLAAKLTGYKIDIKPEFPAPEEESDPDDEIPPEETAAE
;
A
#
# COMPACT_ATOMS: atom_id res chain seq x y z
N MET A 1 15.72 27.43 -29.26
CA MET A 1 14.64 26.93 -28.39
C MET A 1 14.65 25.41 -28.27
N ASN A 2 15.29 24.69 -29.19
CA ASN A 2 15.21 23.21 -29.25
C ASN A 2 16.18 22.48 -28.30
N GLU A 3 17.40 22.96 -28.05
CA GLU A 3 18.38 22.26 -27.21
C GLU A 3 17.90 22.02 -25.78
N GLY A 4 17.42 23.03 -25.08
CA GLY A 4 16.90 22.87 -23.72
C GLY A 4 15.64 21.99 -23.61
N PHE A 5 14.86 21.82 -24.66
CA PHE A 5 13.75 20.91 -24.73
C PHE A 5 14.23 19.44 -24.78
N PHE A 6 15.23 19.14 -25.64
CA PHE A 6 15.75 17.78 -25.78
C PHE A 6 16.59 17.36 -24.58
N GLU A 7 17.32 18.27 -23.94
CA GLU A 7 17.98 18.01 -22.65
C GLU A 7 16.97 17.68 -21.55
N ALA A 8 15.90 18.46 -21.46
CA ALA A 8 14.81 18.16 -20.50
C ALA A 8 14.09 16.84 -20.81
N LEU A 9 13.93 16.49 -22.09
CA LEU A 9 13.36 15.22 -22.54
C LEU A 9 14.23 14.05 -22.12
N ALA A 10 15.54 14.14 -22.35
CA ALA A 10 16.51 13.11 -21.96
C ALA A 10 16.57 12.94 -20.45
N ALA A 11 16.58 14.04 -19.68
CA ALA A 11 16.55 14.02 -18.23
C ALA A 11 15.25 13.35 -17.70
N LEU A 12 14.09 13.69 -18.28
CA LEU A 12 12.81 13.09 -17.90
C LEU A 12 12.76 11.58 -18.20
N GLY A 13 13.33 11.14 -19.32
CA GLY A 13 13.44 9.72 -19.66
C GLY A 13 14.27 8.96 -18.64
N SER A 14 15.42 9.50 -18.24
CA SER A 14 16.31 8.88 -17.25
C SER A 14 15.73 8.89 -15.83
N GLU A 15 15.13 9.99 -15.39
CA GLU A 15 14.51 10.10 -14.05
C GLU A 15 13.33 9.15 -13.85
N ASN A 16 12.56 8.89 -14.91
CA ASN A 16 11.33 8.08 -14.80
C ASN A 16 11.51 6.65 -15.30
N SER A 17 12.71 6.23 -15.71
CA SER A 17 13.00 4.91 -16.29
C SER A 17 12.05 4.55 -17.46
N VAL A 18 11.64 5.57 -18.24
CA VAL A 18 10.73 5.43 -19.38
C VAL A 18 11.55 5.33 -20.65
N GLU A 19 11.20 4.38 -21.52
CA GLU A 19 11.83 4.29 -22.84
C GLU A 19 11.62 5.58 -23.64
N GLN A 20 12.69 6.15 -24.16
CA GLN A 20 12.69 7.45 -24.84
C GLN A 20 11.70 7.48 -26.01
N ALA A 21 11.57 6.38 -26.75
CA ALA A 21 10.63 6.27 -27.86
C ALA A 21 9.15 6.44 -27.43
N LEU A 22 8.76 5.80 -26.34
CA LEU A 22 7.42 5.91 -25.78
C LEU A 22 7.14 7.35 -25.28
N LEU A 23 8.14 7.97 -24.68
CA LEU A 23 8.03 9.35 -24.21
C LEU A 23 7.81 10.32 -25.38
N VAL A 24 8.57 10.16 -26.48
CA VAL A 24 8.43 10.95 -27.70
C VAL A 24 7.04 10.80 -28.29
N GLU A 25 6.54 9.56 -28.47
CA GLU A 25 5.19 9.29 -28.99
C GLU A 25 4.10 9.99 -28.16
N LYS A 26 4.19 9.92 -26.84
CA LYS A 26 3.23 10.58 -25.96
C LYS A 26 3.29 12.11 -26.01
N ILE A 27 4.49 12.65 -26.18
CA ILE A 27 4.69 14.10 -26.33
C ILE A 27 4.16 14.57 -27.67
N GLU A 28 4.39 13.84 -28.77
CA GLU A 28 3.80 14.13 -30.09
C GLU A 28 2.27 14.18 -30.01
N ALA A 29 1.65 13.16 -29.40
CA ALA A 29 0.21 13.11 -29.20
C ALA A 29 -0.32 14.29 -28.35
N ALA A 30 0.42 14.70 -27.31
CA ALA A 30 0.06 15.83 -26.48
C ALA A 30 0.19 17.16 -27.24
N MET A 31 1.22 17.31 -28.05
CA MET A 31 1.44 18.49 -28.87
C MET A 31 0.44 18.60 -30.02
N LEU A 32 0.07 17.47 -30.63
CA LEU A 32 -1.00 17.41 -31.64
C LEU A 32 -2.32 17.93 -31.07
N LYS A 33 -2.75 17.46 -29.89
CA LYS A 33 -3.94 17.96 -29.20
C LYS A 33 -3.85 19.46 -28.88
N ALA A 34 -2.65 19.94 -28.54
CA ALA A 34 -2.43 21.36 -28.28
C ALA A 34 -2.58 22.20 -29.56
N ALA A 35 -2.04 21.72 -30.67
CA ALA A 35 -2.15 22.37 -31.98
C ALA A 35 -3.59 22.37 -32.50
N GLN A 36 -4.32 21.24 -32.40
CA GLN A 36 -5.75 21.14 -32.75
C GLN A 36 -6.62 22.15 -31.96
N LYS A 37 -6.30 22.32 -30.67
CA LYS A 37 -7.00 23.31 -29.84
C LYS A 37 -6.76 24.75 -30.29
N ALA A 38 -5.57 25.03 -30.86
CA ALA A 38 -5.24 26.36 -31.40
C ALA A 38 -5.89 26.62 -32.77
N TYR A 39 -6.05 25.56 -33.52
CA TYR A 39 -6.66 25.60 -34.86
C TYR A 39 -7.96 24.78 -34.89
N PRO A 40 -9.05 25.28 -34.30
CA PRO A 40 -10.30 24.51 -34.09
C PRO A 40 -11.07 24.20 -35.39
N TYR A 41 -10.68 24.76 -36.50
CA TYR A 41 -11.32 24.53 -37.83
C TYR A 41 -10.45 23.63 -38.72
N ALA A 42 -9.29 23.15 -38.24
CA ALA A 42 -8.53 22.13 -38.93
C ALA A 42 -9.13 20.74 -38.64
N GLU A 43 -9.18 19.90 -39.67
CA GLU A 43 -9.58 18.49 -39.49
C GLU A 43 -8.47 17.72 -38.74
N ASP A 44 -8.81 16.54 -38.18
CA ASP A 44 -7.88 15.75 -37.35
C ASP A 44 -6.61 15.38 -38.12
N ASP A 45 -6.70 15.14 -39.42
CA ASP A 45 -5.58 14.76 -40.28
C ASP A 45 -4.83 15.94 -40.93
N ASP A 46 -5.23 17.17 -40.62
CA ASP A 46 -4.61 18.36 -41.19
C ASP A 46 -3.38 18.83 -40.44
N ILE A 47 -3.22 18.39 -39.20
CA ILE A 47 -2.10 18.80 -38.36
C ILE A 47 -1.23 17.57 -38.05
N ARG A 48 0.08 17.70 -38.25
CA ARG A 48 1.07 16.68 -37.96
C ARG A 48 2.19 17.25 -37.08
N VAL A 49 2.61 16.52 -36.09
CA VAL A 49 3.71 16.86 -35.20
C VAL A 49 4.80 15.82 -35.36
N GLU A 50 6.04 16.28 -35.54
CA GLU A 50 7.22 15.43 -35.63
C GLU A 50 8.26 15.85 -34.61
N ILE A 51 8.74 14.88 -33.83
CA ILE A 51 9.83 15.07 -32.87
C ILE A 51 10.94 14.07 -33.23
N ASP A 52 12.07 14.59 -33.63
CA ASP A 52 13.28 13.81 -33.90
C ASP A 52 14.34 14.11 -32.81
N PRO A 53 14.48 13.26 -31.79
CA PRO A 53 15.45 13.46 -30.73
C PRO A 53 16.90 13.39 -31.21
N ALA A 54 17.17 12.59 -32.26
CA ALA A 54 18.54 12.42 -32.78
C ALA A 54 19.01 13.66 -33.55
N ALA A 55 18.10 14.30 -34.30
CA ALA A 55 18.35 15.52 -35.02
C ALA A 55 18.09 16.80 -34.22
N HIS A 56 17.61 16.67 -32.94
CA HIS A 56 17.13 17.76 -32.10
C HIS A 56 16.11 18.66 -32.83
N ARG A 57 15.20 18.04 -33.62
CA ARG A 57 14.16 18.74 -34.36
C ARG A 57 12.79 18.53 -33.75
N PHE A 58 12.04 19.61 -33.75
CA PHE A 58 10.65 19.66 -33.36
C PHE A 58 9.91 20.53 -34.38
N ASP A 59 9.05 19.89 -35.17
CA ASP A 59 8.32 20.54 -36.26
C ASP A 59 6.82 20.25 -36.14
N ILE A 60 6.02 21.25 -36.48
CA ILE A 60 4.57 21.14 -36.59
C ILE A 60 4.20 21.52 -38.02
N PHE A 61 3.45 20.66 -38.66
CA PHE A 61 2.93 20.89 -40.02
C PHE A 61 1.43 20.99 -40.00
N MET A 62 0.90 21.85 -40.85
CA MET A 62 -0.55 22.00 -41.10
C MET A 62 -0.81 22.09 -42.58
N LYS A 63 -1.81 21.36 -43.06
CA LYS A 63 -2.31 21.51 -44.42
C LYS A 63 -3.07 22.83 -44.55
N LYS A 64 -2.67 23.65 -45.51
CA LYS A 64 -3.28 24.96 -45.79
C LYS A 64 -3.77 25.01 -47.22
N SER A 65 -4.92 25.67 -47.44
CA SER A 65 -5.45 25.91 -48.78
C SER A 65 -4.66 26.98 -49.48
N VAL A 66 -4.29 26.71 -50.73
CA VAL A 66 -3.56 27.64 -51.60
C VAL A 66 -4.53 28.68 -52.18
N VAL A 67 -4.27 29.96 -51.93
CA VAL A 67 -5.10 31.07 -52.40
C VAL A 67 -4.34 32.02 -53.33
N GLU A 68 -5.09 32.64 -54.25
CA GLU A 68 -4.57 33.71 -55.11
C GLU A 68 -4.51 35.03 -54.33
N GLY A 69 -3.30 35.49 -54.01
CA GLY A 69 -3.08 36.73 -53.27
C GLY A 69 -2.64 36.53 -51.80
N GLU A 70 -2.93 37.49 -50.94
CA GLU A 70 -2.57 37.44 -49.51
C GLU A 70 -3.54 36.58 -48.73
N PRO A 71 -3.03 35.63 -47.85
CA PRO A 71 -3.87 34.81 -46.99
C PRO A 71 -4.70 35.68 -46.05
N LYS A 72 -5.99 35.38 -45.94
CA LYS A 72 -6.93 36.08 -45.05
C LYS A 72 -7.12 35.38 -43.73
N THR A 73 -6.79 34.11 -43.69
CA THR A 73 -6.94 33.26 -42.51
C THR A 73 -5.67 32.44 -42.25
N ASP A 74 -5.50 31.91 -41.04
CA ASP A 74 -4.37 31.05 -40.69
C ASP A 74 -4.40 29.69 -41.41
N TYR A 75 -5.51 29.35 -42.08
CA TYR A 75 -5.71 28.11 -42.85
C TYR A 75 -5.38 28.25 -44.32
N GLU A 76 -4.96 29.42 -44.74
CA GLU A 76 -4.61 29.75 -46.13
C GLU A 76 -3.11 30.00 -46.27
N VAL A 77 -2.59 29.75 -47.44
CA VAL A 77 -1.22 30.09 -47.85
C VAL A 77 -1.23 30.73 -49.22
N SER A 78 -0.40 31.74 -49.42
CA SER A 78 -0.32 32.35 -50.74
C SER A 78 0.33 31.41 -51.76
N TYR A 79 -0.13 31.48 -53.02
CA TYR A 79 0.40 30.66 -54.09
C TYR A 79 1.96 30.76 -54.23
N ALA A 80 2.51 31.95 -54.02
CA ALA A 80 3.95 32.17 -54.07
C ALA A 80 4.71 31.46 -52.98
N GLN A 81 4.13 31.38 -51.77
CA GLN A 81 4.70 30.62 -50.65
C GLN A 81 4.51 29.11 -50.78
N ALA A 82 3.31 28.67 -51.25
CA ALA A 82 3.01 27.28 -51.49
C ALA A 82 3.99 26.65 -52.51
N LYS A 83 4.36 27.35 -53.56
CA LYS A 83 5.32 26.91 -54.58
C LYS A 83 6.76 26.74 -54.08
N LEU A 84 7.12 27.31 -52.93
CA LEU A 84 8.42 27.08 -52.30
C LEU A 84 8.46 25.72 -51.60
N THR A 85 7.31 25.23 -51.17
CA THR A 85 7.20 23.94 -50.47
C THR A 85 6.80 22.81 -51.43
N ASP A 86 5.87 23.08 -52.35
CA ASP A 86 5.41 22.16 -53.39
C ASP A 86 5.35 22.89 -54.73
N PRO A 87 6.36 22.64 -55.64
CA PRO A 87 6.45 23.30 -56.92
C PRO A 87 5.28 22.99 -57.88
N ASP A 88 4.57 21.88 -57.69
CA ASP A 88 3.52 21.40 -58.57
C ASP A 88 2.11 21.82 -58.10
N CYS A 89 2.01 22.54 -56.98
CA CYS A 89 0.71 22.94 -56.41
C CYS A 89 -0.05 23.92 -57.31
N GLU A 90 -1.40 23.81 -57.28
CA GLU A 90 -2.35 24.70 -57.95
C GLU A 90 -3.19 25.50 -56.92
N ILE A 91 -3.85 26.55 -57.38
CA ILE A 91 -4.77 27.34 -56.52
C ILE A 91 -5.96 26.46 -56.12
N GLY A 92 -6.21 26.36 -54.83
CA GLY A 92 -7.24 25.49 -54.23
C GLY A 92 -6.73 24.18 -53.68
N ASP A 93 -5.47 23.82 -53.94
CA ASP A 93 -4.85 22.63 -53.36
C ASP A 93 -4.55 22.79 -51.86
N LEU A 94 -4.41 21.65 -51.16
CA LEU A 94 -3.96 21.59 -49.77
C LEU A 94 -2.47 21.28 -49.75
N VAL A 95 -1.66 22.23 -49.26
CA VAL A 95 -0.22 22.11 -49.16
C VAL A 95 0.19 22.07 -47.69
N GLU A 96 1.05 21.13 -47.35
CA GLU A 96 1.59 21.01 -46.00
C GLU A 96 2.62 22.12 -45.72
N CYS A 97 2.27 22.98 -44.77
CA CYS A 97 3.08 24.13 -44.39
C CYS A 97 3.63 23.94 -42.96
N GLN A 98 4.91 24.17 -42.80
CA GLN A 98 5.53 24.20 -41.45
C GLN A 98 4.99 25.42 -40.70
N LEU A 99 4.50 25.20 -39.49
CA LEU A 99 4.06 26.25 -38.60
C LEU A 99 5.21 26.78 -37.76
N ASP A 100 5.33 28.11 -37.65
CA ASP A 100 6.32 28.73 -36.79
C ASP A 100 5.95 28.50 -35.30
N PRO A 101 6.74 27.74 -34.52
CA PRO A 101 6.46 27.49 -33.10
C PRO A 101 6.37 28.79 -32.28
N VAL A 102 6.97 29.88 -32.72
CA VAL A 102 6.96 31.18 -32.03
C VAL A 102 5.60 31.84 -32.10
N LYS A 103 4.82 31.58 -33.17
CA LYS A 103 3.47 32.08 -33.33
C LYS A 103 2.44 31.43 -32.42
N PHE A 104 2.77 30.27 -31.87
CA PHE A 104 1.95 29.62 -30.85
C PHE A 104 2.08 30.36 -29.52
N GLY A 105 1.34 31.33 -29.23
CA GLY A 105 1.39 32.18 -28.04
C GLY A 105 1.55 31.43 -26.72
N ARG A 106 1.80 32.15 -25.65
CA ARG A 106 2.04 31.59 -24.28
C ARG A 106 1.02 30.54 -23.84
N SER A 107 -0.23 30.63 -24.28
CA SER A 107 -1.30 29.69 -23.92
C SER A 107 -1.10 28.30 -24.46
N ILE A 108 -0.55 28.13 -25.69
CA ILE A 108 -0.27 26.82 -26.28
C ILE A 108 0.92 26.17 -25.58
N ALA A 109 1.97 26.93 -25.31
CA ALA A 109 3.13 26.43 -24.56
C ALA A 109 2.73 25.96 -23.13
N GLN A 110 1.80 26.67 -22.49
CA GLN A 110 1.26 26.25 -21.19
C GLN A 110 0.40 25.00 -21.32
N PHE A 111 -0.44 24.91 -22.36
CA PHE A 111 -1.27 23.73 -22.61
C PHE A 111 -0.40 22.49 -22.90
N ALA A 112 0.61 22.62 -23.77
CA ALA A 112 1.57 21.57 -24.07
C ALA A 112 2.30 21.09 -22.79
N LYS A 113 2.81 22.02 -21.98
CA LYS A 113 3.45 21.70 -20.70
C LYS A 113 2.50 20.95 -19.76
N GLN A 114 1.25 21.34 -19.68
CA GLN A 114 0.24 20.66 -18.85
C GLN A 114 -0.11 19.28 -19.40
N SER A 115 -0.24 19.12 -20.73
CA SER A 115 -0.50 17.82 -21.36
C SER A 115 0.65 16.85 -21.15
N ILE A 116 1.90 17.29 -21.36
CA ILE A 116 3.10 16.50 -21.09
C ILE A 116 3.12 16.02 -19.63
N ARG A 117 2.86 16.92 -18.67
CA ARG A 117 2.79 16.55 -17.26
C ARG A 117 1.68 15.51 -16.98
N THR A 118 0.58 15.59 -17.67
CA THR A 118 -0.54 14.65 -17.52
C THR A 118 -0.16 13.29 -18.08
N GLU A 119 0.46 13.25 -19.26
CA GLU A 119 0.92 12.00 -19.87
C GLU A 119 2.02 11.32 -19.04
N LEU A 120 3.00 12.07 -18.54
CA LEU A 120 4.02 11.53 -17.62
C LEU A 120 3.40 10.94 -16.33
N ARG A 121 2.37 11.60 -15.78
CA ARG A 121 1.65 11.05 -14.64
C ARG A 121 0.93 9.74 -14.99
N THR A 122 0.41 9.63 -16.20
CA THR A 122 -0.26 8.41 -16.68
C THR A 122 0.74 7.27 -16.84
N ILE A 123 1.89 7.53 -17.45
CA ILE A 123 2.99 6.56 -17.59
C ILE A 123 3.48 6.08 -16.22
N ASN A 124 3.82 7.01 -15.32
CA ASN A 124 4.26 6.68 -13.97
C ASN A 124 3.20 5.87 -13.20
N ARG A 125 1.92 6.18 -13.40
CA ARG A 125 0.82 5.42 -12.82
C ARG A 125 0.80 3.98 -13.35
N GLN A 126 0.90 3.79 -14.67
CA GLN A 126 0.92 2.45 -15.27
C GLN A 126 2.10 1.63 -14.75
N GLN A 127 3.31 2.18 -14.77
CA GLN A 127 4.50 1.51 -14.26
C GLN A 127 4.36 1.10 -12.79
N MET A 128 3.84 2.01 -11.94
CA MET A 128 3.57 1.69 -10.54
C MET A 128 2.57 0.55 -10.41
N MET A 129 1.48 0.55 -11.21
CA MET A 129 0.50 -0.53 -11.18
C MET A 129 1.10 -1.85 -11.64
N GLU A 130 1.81 -1.86 -12.76
CA GLU A 130 2.48 -3.06 -13.29
C GLU A 130 3.46 -3.67 -12.27
N LYS A 131 4.26 -2.85 -11.60
CA LYS A 131 5.22 -3.30 -10.59
C LYS A 131 4.57 -3.87 -9.33
N PHE A 132 3.51 -3.24 -8.85
CA PHE A 132 2.98 -3.52 -7.51
C PHE A 132 1.65 -4.25 -7.46
N GLU A 133 0.89 -4.36 -8.56
CA GLU A 133 -0.40 -5.06 -8.57
C GLU A 133 -0.25 -6.54 -8.19
N SER A 134 0.76 -7.21 -8.73
CA SER A 134 1.09 -8.60 -8.38
C SER A 134 1.73 -8.75 -7.00
N LYS A 135 2.14 -7.65 -6.37
CA LYS A 135 2.78 -7.61 -5.04
C LYS A 135 1.81 -7.22 -3.93
N GLU A 136 0.60 -6.79 -4.27
CA GLU A 136 -0.42 -6.50 -3.26
C GLU A 136 -0.71 -7.74 -2.41
N ARG A 137 -0.74 -7.57 -1.09
CA ARG A 137 -0.83 -8.66 -0.10
C ARG A 137 0.33 -9.65 -0.13
N GLN A 138 1.50 -9.23 -0.61
CA GLN A 138 2.73 -10.00 -0.57
C GLN A 138 3.81 -9.27 0.24
N ILE A 139 4.81 -10.03 0.66
CA ILE A 139 6.03 -9.48 1.25
C ILE A 139 7.02 -9.16 0.14
N ILE A 140 7.58 -7.97 0.20
CA ILE A 140 8.73 -7.54 -0.61
C ILE A 140 9.91 -7.22 0.29
N THR A 141 11.12 -7.43 -0.22
CA THR A 141 12.35 -7.00 0.46
C THR A 141 12.78 -5.66 -0.11
N VAL A 142 12.97 -4.68 0.77
CA VAL A 142 13.26 -3.30 0.40
C VAL A 142 14.55 -2.84 1.09
N LYS A 143 15.24 -1.87 0.48
CA LYS A 143 16.43 -1.25 1.05
C LYS A 143 16.05 0.06 1.73
N VAL A 144 16.49 0.26 2.96
CA VAL A 144 16.34 1.53 3.67
C VAL A 144 17.29 2.57 3.03
N THR A 145 16.72 3.66 2.54
CA THR A 145 17.48 4.76 1.92
C THR A 145 17.63 5.96 2.83
N GLN A 146 16.62 6.23 3.67
CA GLN A 146 16.65 7.35 4.58
C GLN A 146 15.78 7.10 5.81
N VAL A 147 16.22 7.57 6.97
CA VAL A 147 15.44 7.58 8.21
C VAL A 147 15.25 9.02 8.66
N ASP A 148 14.01 9.51 8.71
CA ASP A 148 13.69 10.85 9.23
C ASP A 148 13.66 10.84 10.76
N PRO A 149 14.63 11.47 11.44
CA PRO A 149 14.70 11.45 12.92
C PRO A 149 13.59 12.24 13.59
N LEU A 150 12.96 13.21 12.91
CA LEU A 150 11.92 14.06 13.48
C LEU A 150 10.54 13.41 13.37
N ARG A 151 10.21 12.89 12.20
CA ARG A 151 8.91 12.25 11.93
C ARG A 151 8.92 10.76 12.22
N GLY A 152 10.10 10.15 12.27
CA GLY A 152 10.27 8.71 12.41
C GLY A 152 9.80 7.92 11.16
N THR A 153 9.62 8.59 10.03
CA THR A 153 9.29 7.92 8.76
C THR A 153 10.57 7.36 8.15
N VAL A 154 10.48 6.14 7.64
CA VAL A 154 11.58 5.49 6.94
C VAL A 154 11.25 5.45 5.45
N THR A 155 12.15 6.02 4.64
CA THR A 155 12.08 5.89 3.18
C THR A 155 12.82 4.62 2.79
N VAL A 156 12.18 3.82 1.97
CA VAL A 156 12.73 2.56 1.47
C VAL A 156 12.62 2.51 -0.05
N GLU A 157 13.51 1.76 -0.68
CA GLU A 157 13.56 1.59 -2.13
C GLU A 157 13.25 0.14 -2.51
N TYR A 158 12.36 -0.02 -3.48
CA TYR A 158 12.07 -1.26 -4.16
C TYR A 158 12.13 -1.05 -5.67
N ASP A 159 13.05 -1.71 -6.36
CA ASP A 159 13.19 -1.63 -7.82
C ASP A 159 13.14 -0.17 -8.33
N HIS A 160 14.03 0.67 -7.80
CA HIS A 160 14.15 2.11 -8.10
C HIS A 160 12.87 2.93 -7.79
N THR A 161 11.98 2.40 -6.97
CA THR A 161 10.77 3.09 -6.54
C THR A 161 10.84 3.38 -5.05
N GLU A 162 10.71 4.64 -4.67
CA GLU A 162 10.66 5.03 -3.26
C GLU A 162 9.29 4.76 -2.65
N LEU A 163 9.30 4.10 -1.50
CA LEU A 163 8.13 3.84 -0.66
C LEU A 163 8.36 4.41 0.74
N TYR A 164 7.26 4.67 1.44
CA TYR A 164 7.33 5.29 2.76
C TYR A 164 6.73 4.37 3.81
N LEU A 165 7.56 3.98 4.78
CA LEU A 165 7.15 3.23 5.96
C LEU A 165 6.93 4.23 7.11
N SER A 166 5.68 4.56 7.37
CA SER A 166 5.34 5.49 8.45
C SER A 166 5.66 4.89 9.81
N ARG A 167 5.85 5.75 10.83
CA ARG A 167 6.20 5.32 12.18
C ARG A 167 5.20 4.31 12.77
N ASN A 168 3.92 4.48 12.48
CA ASN A 168 2.87 3.58 12.98
C ASN A 168 2.86 2.20 12.29
N GLU A 169 3.54 2.08 11.16
CA GLU A 169 3.66 0.83 10.40
C GLU A 169 5.00 0.10 10.65
N GLN A 170 5.84 0.63 11.55
CA GLN A 170 7.10 0.03 11.95
C GLN A 170 6.91 -0.87 13.17
N LEU A 171 7.76 -1.89 13.30
CA LEU A 171 7.79 -2.72 14.49
C LEU A 171 8.29 -1.93 15.70
N PHE A 172 7.74 -2.25 16.86
CA PHE A 172 8.14 -1.66 18.12
C PHE A 172 7.99 -2.67 19.25
N THR A 173 8.70 -2.41 20.34
CA THR A 173 8.51 -3.10 21.61
C THR A 173 8.10 -2.06 22.67
N GLU A 174 7.30 -2.44 23.64
CA GLU A 174 6.97 -1.55 24.76
C GLU A 174 7.91 -1.86 25.92
N THR A 175 8.66 -0.85 26.36
CA THR A 175 9.53 -0.90 27.52
C THR A 175 9.11 0.12 28.55
N ILE A 176 9.39 -0.13 29.83
CA ILE A 176 9.13 0.86 30.88
C ILE A 176 10.35 1.75 31.00
N VAL A 177 10.22 3.03 30.63
CA VAL A 177 11.23 4.07 30.81
C VAL A 177 10.66 5.08 31.78
N ASP A 178 11.38 5.34 32.88
CA ASP A 178 10.95 6.26 33.95
C ASP A 178 9.54 5.95 34.50
N GLY A 179 9.20 4.66 34.63
CA GLY A 179 7.89 4.20 35.13
C GLY A 179 6.72 4.35 34.14
N LYS A 180 6.99 4.77 32.90
CA LYS A 180 5.95 4.91 31.84
C LYS A 180 6.19 3.92 30.71
N PRO A 181 5.12 3.30 30.17
CA PRO A 181 5.23 2.46 28.99
C PRO A 181 5.64 3.33 27.79
N THR A 182 6.79 3.04 27.22
CA THR A 182 7.36 3.77 26.08
C THR A 182 7.58 2.79 24.94
N ARG A 183 7.16 3.19 23.72
CA ARG A 183 7.42 2.42 22.50
C ARG A 183 8.83 2.67 21.99
N VAL A 184 9.61 1.61 21.93
CA VAL A 184 10.93 1.60 21.32
C VAL A 184 10.81 0.95 19.96
N TYR A 185 11.03 1.74 18.93
CA TYR A 185 10.96 1.26 17.53
C TYR A 185 12.23 0.53 17.15
N GLU A 186 12.09 -0.36 16.19
CA GLU A 186 13.18 -1.08 15.54
C GLU A 186 14.26 -0.08 15.05
N PRO A 187 15.55 -0.31 15.38
CA PRO A 187 16.63 0.63 15.03
C PRO A 187 17.05 0.45 13.56
N LEU A 188 16.22 0.89 12.62
CA LEU A 188 16.51 0.85 11.19
C LEU A 188 17.60 1.87 10.82
N LYS A 189 18.52 1.47 9.93
CA LYS A 189 19.62 2.29 9.43
C LYS A 189 19.61 2.32 7.90
N GLU A 190 20.19 3.37 7.34
CA GLU A 190 20.44 3.46 5.91
C GLU A 190 21.29 2.27 5.43
N GLY A 191 20.86 1.64 4.36
CA GLY A 191 21.48 0.44 3.79
C GLY A 191 20.90 -0.88 4.27
N ASP A 192 20.09 -0.89 5.32
CA ASP A 192 19.46 -2.12 5.81
C ASP A 192 18.49 -2.70 4.77
N MET A 193 18.48 -4.04 4.67
CA MET A 193 17.51 -4.76 3.86
C MET A 193 16.42 -5.31 4.79
N ILE A 194 15.18 -4.85 4.61
CA ILE A 194 14.06 -5.23 5.46
C ILE A 194 12.91 -5.81 4.64
N LYS A 195 12.14 -6.69 5.23
CA LYS A 195 10.90 -7.21 4.66
C LYS A 195 9.74 -6.30 5.04
N VAL A 196 8.90 -5.97 4.09
CA VAL A 196 7.66 -5.21 4.32
C VAL A 196 6.49 -5.88 3.60
N PHE A 197 5.32 -5.77 4.17
CA PHE A 197 4.08 -6.27 3.57
C PHE A 197 3.39 -5.15 2.80
N VAL A 198 3.06 -5.41 1.54
CA VAL A 198 2.27 -4.48 0.71
C VAL A 198 0.80 -4.65 1.08
N THR A 199 0.24 -3.70 1.82
CA THR A 199 -1.14 -3.82 2.31
C THR A 199 -2.16 -3.54 1.23
N THR A 200 -2.01 -2.42 0.54
CA THR A 200 -2.92 -1.97 -0.52
C THR A 200 -2.28 -0.91 -1.40
N ILE A 201 -2.80 -0.78 -2.61
CA ILE A 201 -2.48 0.32 -3.53
C ILE A 201 -3.66 1.29 -3.52
N ALA A 202 -3.49 2.43 -2.84
CA ALA A 202 -4.49 3.48 -2.78
C ALA A 202 -4.43 4.40 -4.03
N ASN A 203 -5.53 5.13 -4.31
CA ASN A 203 -5.62 6.12 -5.40
C ASN A 203 -5.20 5.59 -6.80
N ARG A 204 -5.55 4.35 -7.12
CA ARG A 204 -5.18 3.66 -8.37
C ARG A 204 -5.48 4.47 -9.63
N GLU A 205 -6.54 5.26 -9.64
CA GLU A 205 -7.00 6.03 -10.81
C GLU A 205 -6.20 7.30 -11.07
N LYS A 206 -5.68 7.96 -10.02
CA LYS A 206 -5.01 9.26 -10.15
C LYS A 206 -3.51 9.17 -9.90
N ARG A 207 -3.12 8.88 -8.66
CA ARG A 207 -1.73 8.74 -8.22
C ARG A 207 -1.65 7.54 -7.30
N PRO A 208 -1.21 6.36 -7.78
CA PRO A 208 -1.07 5.17 -6.95
C PRO A 208 -0.15 5.45 -5.78
N ILE A 209 -0.57 5.02 -4.61
CA ILE A 209 0.22 5.07 -3.39
C ILE A 209 0.28 3.66 -2.85
N VAL A 210 1.45 3.06 -2.93
CA VAL A 210 1.71 1.74 -2.36
C VAL A 210 1.88 1.90 -0.86
N ARG A 211 0.99 1.28 -0.09
CA ARG A 211 1.08 1.25 1.36
C ARG A 211 1.79 0.00 1.82
N ILE A 212 2.79 0.18 2.64
CA ILE A 212 3.60 -0.89 3.21
C ILE A 212 3.50 -0.88 4.73
N SER A 213 3.56 -2.07 5.32
CA SER A 213 3.43 -2.25 6.77
C SER A 213 4.29 -3.41 7.26
N ARG A 214 4.79 -3.30 8.49
CA ARG A 214 5.38 -4.39 9.26
C ARG A 214 4.50 -4.81 10.44
N VAL A 215 3.43 -4.04 10.71
CA VAL A 215 2.49 -4.29 11.83
C VAL A 215 1.19 -4.97 11.39
N ASP A 216 0.89 -5.01 10.09
CA ASP A 216 -0.30 -5.68 9.56
C ASP A 216 -0.28 -7.19 9.86
N ARG A 217 -1.47 -7.77 10.08
CA ARG A 217 -1.61 -9.23 10.32
C ARG A 217 -1.14 -10.06 9.13
N GLY A 218 -1.37 -9.57 7.91
CA GLY A 218 -0.93 -10.23 6.69
C GLY A 218 0.59 -10.37 6.60
N PHE A 219 1.35 -9.50 7.27
CA PHE A 219 2.80 -9.63 7.35
C PHE A 219 3.21 -10.95 8.02
N VAL A 220 2.59 -11.28 9.15
CA VAL A 220 2.87 -12.55 9.86
C VAL A 220 2.42 -13.75 9.04
N GLU A 221 1.21 -13.69 8.45
CA GLU A 221 0.69 -14.74 7.58
C GLU A 221 1.64 -15.07 6.43
N LYS A 222 2.11 -14.04 5.73
CA LYS A 222 3.04 -14.20 4.60
C LYS A 222 4.47 -14.58 5.03
N LEU A 223 4.90 -14.23 6.23
CA LEU A 223 6.16 -14.72 6.77
C LEU A 223 6.11 -16.23 7.01
N PHE A 224 4.99 -16.74 7.52
CA PHE A 224 4.78 -18.18 7.68
C PHE A 224 4.77 -18.89 6.32
N GLU A 225 4.03 -18.37 5.34
CA GLU A 225 3.97 -18.91 3.99
C GLU A 225 5.36 -18.96 3.32
N GLN A 226 6.19 -17.93 3.48
CA GLN A 226 7.55 -17.89 2.95
C GLN A 226 8.52 -18.85 3.67
N THR A 227 8.28 -19.13 4.96
CA THR A 227 9.22 -19.88 5.79
C THR A 227 8.87 -21.37 5.84
N ILE A 228 7.61 -21.72 5.63
CA ILE A 228 7.06 -23.07 5.82
C ILE A 228 6.52 -23.58 4.48
N PRO A 229 7.25 -24.51 3.82
CA PRO A 229 6.83 -25.03 2.51
C PRO A 229 5.44 -25.67 2.52
N GLU A 230 5.06 -26.35 3.61
CA GLU A 230 3.78 -27.02 3.76
C GLU A 230 2.59 -26.04 3.87
N ILE A 231 2.87 -24.76 4.18
CA ILE A 231 1.87 -23.70 4.08
C ILE A 231 1.81 -23.18 2.65
N ALA A 232 2.95 -23.03 2.00
CA ALA A 232 3.03 -22.56 0.61
C ALA A 232 2.39 -23.52 -0.38
N ASP A 233 2.49 -24.84 -0.15
CA ASP A 233 1.86 -25.88 -1.00
C ASP A 233 0.42 -26.22 -0.60
N GLY A 234 -0.09 -25.66 0.50
CA GLY A 234 -1.44 -25.84 0.99
C GLY A 234 -1.68 -27.11 1.82
N THR A 235 -0.64 -27.89 2.13
CA THR A 235 -0.73 -29.05 3.06
C THR A 235 -1.17 -28.59 4.46
N VAL A 236 -0.61 -27.46 4.93
CA VAL A 236 -1.03 -26.78 6.15
C VAL A 236 -1.73 -25.47 5.77
N THR A 237 -2.92 -25.26 6.35
CA THR A 237 -3.73 -24.06 6.08
C THR A 237 -3.75 -23.13 7.29
N ILE A 238 -3.51 -21.83 7.07
CA ILE A 238 -3.75 -20.78 8.05
C ILE A 238 -5.20 -20.30 7.89
N HIS A 239 -6.04 -20.50 8.91
CA HIS A 239 -7.44 -20.10 8.91
C HIS A 239 -7.66 -18.68 9.38
N ALA A 240 -6.91 -18.28 10.40
CA ALA A 240 -7.05 -16.95 11.00
C ALA A 240 -5.74 -16.50 11.66
N VAL A 241 -5.53 -15.19 11.66
CA VAL A 241 -4.44 -14.53 12.37
C VAL A 241 -5.02 -13.38 13.19
N SER A 242 -4.72 -13.37 14.48
CA SER A 242 -5.01 -12.26 15.40
C SER A 242 -3.71 -11.72 15.95
N ARG A 243 -3.43 -10.43 15.76
CA ARG A 243 -2.14 -9.82 16.05
C ARG A 243 -2.29 -8.54 16.87
N GLU A 244 -1.43 -8.40 17.85
CA GLU A 244 -1.09 -7.16 18.52
C GLU A 244 0.41 -6.94 18.31
N ALA A 245 0.73 -6.16 17.26
CA ALA A 245 2.08 -5.98 16.78
C ALA A 245 3.03 -5.51 17.88
N GLY A 246 4.23 -6.10 17.93
CA GLY A 246 5.23 -5.84 18.95
C GLY A 246 5.00 -6.57 20.28
N PHE A 247 3.90 -7.30 20.44
CA PHE A 247 3.54 -8.00 21.66
C PHE A 247 3.31 -9.49 21.44
N ARG A 248 2.20 -9.84 20.81
CA ARG A 248 1.77 -11.22 20.65
C ARG A 248 0.84 -11.41 19.45
N SER A 249 1.01 -12.55 18.79
CA SER A 249 0.14 -13.02 17.72
C SER A 249 -0.40 -14.41 18.03
N LYS A 250 -1.64 -14.69 17.63
CA LYS A 250 -2.23 -16.03 17.59
C LYS A 250 -2.54 -16.39 16.15
N ILE A 251 -2.17 -17.62 15.75
CA ILE A 251 -2.33 -18.13 14.39
C ILE A 251 -3.04 -19.47 14.48
N ALA A 252 -4.22 -19.56 13.84
CA ALA A 252 -4.99 -20.78 13.77
C ALA A 252 -4.61 -21.58 12.52
N VAL A 253 -4.15 -22.81 12.70
CA VAL A 253 -3.69 -23.70 11.63
C VAL A 253 -4.39 -25.05 11.66
N SER A 254 -4.56 -25.65 10.50
CA SER A 254 -4.95 -27.07 10.36
C SER A 254 -4.10 -27.75 9.28
N SER A 255 -4.08 -29.06 9.27
CA SER A 255 -3.46 -29.86 8.22
C SER A 255 -4.56 -30.50 7.36
N ASN A 256 -4.35 -30.48 6.04
CA ASN A 256 -5.18 -31.18 5.07
C ASN A 256 -4.72 -32.64 4.87
N ASP A 257 -3.54 -33.00 5.38
CA ASP A 257 -3.01 -34.36 5.43
C ASP A 257 -3.01 -34.87 6.86
N PRO A 258 -3.72 -35.97 7.17
CA PRO A 258 -3.81 -36.52 8.53
C PRO A 258 -2.46 -37.01 9.07
N ASN A 259 -1.44 -37.22 8.23
CA ASN A 259 -0.12 -37.62 8.64
C ASN A 259 0.81 -36.44 8.96
N VAL A 260 0.36 -35.20 8.75
CA VAL A 260 1.14 -33.99 8.97
C VAL A 260 0.58 -33.24 10.19
N ASP A 261 1.39 -33.13 11.23
CA ASP A 261 1.08 -32.26 12.39
C ASP A 261 1.28 -30.79 12.01
N ALA A 262 0.19 -30.05 11.91
CA ALA A 262 0.22 -28.64 11.52
C ALA A 262 1.04 -27.77 12.47
N ILE A 263 0.95 -28.01 13.80
CA ILE A 263 1.65 -27.23 14.81
C ILE A 263 3.14 -27.56 14.78
N GLY A 264 3.48 -28.84 14.82
CA GLY A 264 4.87 -29.31 14.76
C GLY A 264 5.59 -28.87 13.49
N THR A 265 4.87 -28.87 12.35
CA THR A 265 5.37 -28.38 11.07
C THR A 265 5.68 -26.89 11.10
N CYS A 266 4.82 -26.07 11.71
CA CYS A 266 5.04 -24.64 11.86
C CYS A 266 6.21 -24.32 12.81
N ILE A 267 6.40 -25.10 13.86
CA ILE A 267 7.53 -24.94 14.79
C ILE A 267 8.85 -25.35 14.12
N GLY A 268 8.84 -26.47 13.42
CA GLY A 268 9.99 -27.07 12.75
C GLY A 268 10.99 -27.72 13.70
N PRO A 269 11.97 -28.48 13.17
CA PRO A 269 13.01 -29.13 13.95
C PRO A 269 13.77 -28.11 14.80
N GLN A 270 13.90 -28.38 16.10
CA GLN A 270 14.57 -27.50 17.08
C GLN A 270 14.03 -26.04 17.01
N SER A 271 12.77 -25.87 16.72
CA SER A 271 12.10 -24.56 16.55
C SER A 271 12.72 -23.67 15.46
N SER A 272 13.39 -24.24 14.47
CA SER A 272 14.13 -23.49 13.45
C SER A 272 13.23 -22.59 12.59
N ARG A 273 12.04 -23.09 12.20
CA ARG A 273 11.10 -22.35 11.35
C ARG A 273 10.47 -21.18 12.09
N ILE A 274 9.88 -21.46 13.27
CA ILE A 274 9.29 -20.40 14.08
C ILE A 274 10.32 -19.35 14.51
N SER A 275 11.55 -19.75 14.83
CA SER A 275 12.63 -18.83 15.19
C SER A 275 13.03 -17.91 14.05
N ALA A 276 12.93 -18.35 12.79
CA ALA A 276 13.17 -17.51 11.63
C ALA A 276 12.11 -16.40 11.51
N VAL A 277 10.83 -16.73 11.76
CA VAL A 277 9.74 -15.77 11.79
C VAL A 277 9.87 -14.80 12.97
N LEU A 278 10.17 -15.32 14.17
CA LEU A 278 10.33 -14.49 15.38
C LEU A 278 11.46 -13.47 15.26
N ARG A 279 12.56 -13.82 14.57
CA ARG A 279 13.65 -12.87 14.30
C ARG A 279 13.20 -11.69 13.45
N GLU A 280 12.35 -11.94 12.45
CA GLU A 280 11.81 -10.88 11.59
C GLU A 280 10.83 -9.97 12.35
N LEU A 281 10.16 -10.50 13.37
CA LEU A 281 9.16 -9.79 14.18
C LEU A 281 9.71 -9.13 15.45
N HIS A 282 11.03 -9.05 15.60
CA HIS A 282 11.68 -8.35 16.72
C HIS A 282 11.26 -8.84 18.11
N GLY A 283 11.04 -10.15 18.26
CA GLY A 283 10.71 -10.76 19.55
C GLY A 283 9.23 -10.74 19.94
N GLU A 284 8.35 -10.42 19.00
CA GLU A 284 6.89 -10.61 19.15
C GLU A 284 6.59 -12.09 19.43
N LYS A 285 5.77 -12.40 20.44
CA LYS A 285 5.43 -13.78 20.80
C LYS A 285 4.38 -14.33 19.83
N ILE A 286 4.49 -15.59 19.44
CA ILE A 286 3.55 -16.26 18.55
C ILE A 286 3.01 -17.51 19.21
N ASP A 287 1.68 -17.63 19.30
CA ASP A 287 0.96 -18.82 19.69
C ASP A 287 0.38 -19.49 18.43
N ILE A 288 0.75 -20.73 18.18
CA ILE A 288 0.19 -21.53 17.10
C ILE A 288 -0.96 -22.37 17.68
N ILE A 289 -2.15 -22.16 17.14
CA ILE A 289 -3.41 -22.69 17.68
C ILE A 289 -3.97 -23.72 16.70
N PRO A 290 -4.35 -24.92 17.15
CA PRO A 290 -5.06 -25.86 16.28
C PRO A 290 -6.45 -25.31 15.96
N TYR A 291 -6.75 -25.20 14.68
CA TYR A 291 -8.09 -24.81 14.22
C TYR A 291 -9.08 -25.97 14.43
N SER A 292 -10.32 -25.65 14.76
CA SER A 292 -11.42 -26.59 14.81
C SER A 292 -12.67 -25.96 14.18
N GLU A 293 -13.44 -26.77 13.47
CA GLU A 293 -14.76 -26.37 12.95
C GLU A 293 -15.79 -26.22 14.06
N ASP A 294 -15.61 -26.98 15.16
CA ASP A 294 -16.41 -26.81 16.36
C ASP A 294 -16.00 -25.53 17.11
N PRO A 295 -16.93 -24.56 17.25
CA PRO A 295 -16.60 -23.26 17.86
C PRO A 295 -16.15 -23.38 19.32
N ALA A 296 -16.73 -24.30 20.10
CA ALA A 296 -16.37 -24.46 21.51
C ALA A 296 -14.93 -24.97 21.66
N THR A 297 -14.56 -25.97 20.87
CA THR A 297 -13.20 -26.48 20.79
C THR A 297 -12.22 -25.41 20.28
N PHE A 298 -12.60 -24.64 19.26
CA PHE A 298 -11.73 -23.60 18.72
C PHE A 298 -11.49 -22.47 19.73
N ILE A 299 -12.51 -22.05 20.49
CA ILE A 299 -12.37 -21.05 21.55
C ILE A 299 -11.48 -21.58 22.67
N THR A 300 -11.67 -22.83 23.07
CA THR A 300 -10.82 -23.50 24.06
C THR A 300 -9.36 -23.48 23.65
N ASN A 301 -9.08 -23.88 22.41
CA ASN A 301 -7.73 -23.85 21.86
C ASN A 301 -7.15 -22.44 21.80
N ALA A 302 -7.97 -21.45 21.39
CA ALA A 302 -7.56 -20.06 21.24
C ALA A 302 -7.15 -19.39 22.56
N LEU A 303 -7.64 -19.87 23.70
CA LEU A 303 -7.29 -19.36 25.02
C LEU A 303 -5.96 -19.91 25.55
N ALA A 304 -5.33 -20.87 24.83
CA ALA A 304 -3.99 -21.32 25.21
C ALA A 304 -3.06 -20.11 25.46
N PRO A 305 -2.15 -20.20 26.47
CA PRO A 305 -1.74 -21.38 27.23
C PRO A 305 -2.62 -21.70 28.44
N ALA A 306 -3.71 -20.97 28.69
CA ALA A 306 -4.61 -21.25 29.79
C ALA A 306 -5.42 -22.54 29.53
N SER A 307 -5.63 -23.33 30.58
CA SER A 307 -6.51 -24.50 30.54
C SER A 307 -7.96 -24.05 30.69
N VAL A 308 -8.84 -24.65 29.88
CA VAL A 308 -10.30 -24.37 29.89
C VAL A 308 -11.02 -25.63 30.38
N ILE A 309 -11.97 -25.46 31.29
CA ILE A 309 -12.85 -26.56 31.77
C ILE A 309 -13.99 -26.80 30.80
N SER A 310 -14.67 -25.73 30.41
CA SER A 310 -15.76 -25.79 29.45
C SER A 310 -15.94 -24.50 28.69
N ALA A 311 -16.43 -24.61 27.46
CA ALA A 311 -16.83 -23.46 26.62
C ALA A 311 -18.27 -23.72 26.12
N GLU A 312 -19.16 -22.83 26.41
CA GLU A 312 -20.57 -22.87 26.01
C GLU A 312 -20.88 -21.74 25.03
N ILE A 313 -21.38 -22.09 23.86
CA ILE A 313 -21.81 -21.14 22.86
C ILE A 313 -23.18 -20.61 23.19
N LEU A 314 -23.33 -19.30 23.27
CA LEU A 314 -24.60 -18.66 23.56
C LEU A 314 -25.37 -18.45 22.26
N GLU A 315 -26.64 -18.89 22.27
CA GLU A 315 -27.58 -18.63 21.16
C GLU A 315 -28.02 -17.16 21.17
N GLY A 316 -27.90 -16.48 20.02
CA GLY A 316 -28.29 -15.08 19.87
C GLY A 316 -27.77 -14.47 18.59
N ASP A 317 -28.18 -13.21 18.34
CA ASP A 317 -27.72 -12.42 17.15
C ASP A 317 -26.24 -12.13 17.14
N ILE A 318 -25.60 -12.16 18.32
CA ILE A 318 -24.16 -11.91 18.47
C ILE A 318 -23.47 -13.24 18.79
N LYS A 319 -22.45 -13.59 18.03
CA LYS A 319 -21.59 -14.74 18.34
C LYS A 319 -20.90 -14.51 19.69
N ALA A 320 -21.37 -15.20 20.72
CA ALA A 320 -20.82 -15.09 22.07
C ALA A 320 -20.64 -16.48 22.69
N ALA A 321 -19.68 -16.56 23.61
CA ALA A 321 -19.42 -17.79 24.37
C ALA A 321 -19.09 -17.46 25.82
N THR A 322 -19.52 -18.30 26.74
CA THR A 322 -19.09 -18.30 28.13
C THR A 322 -18.05 -19.40 28.30
N VAL A 323 -16.90 -19.08 28.89
CA VAL A 323 -15.79 -20.02 29.10
C VAL A 323 -15.54 -20.10 30.61
N ILE A 324 -15.50 -21.32 31.12
CA ILE A 324 -15.17 -21.60 32.52
C ILE A 324 -13.72 -22.07 32.59
N VAL A 325 -12.96 -21.44 33.44
CA VAL A 325 -11.53 -21.78 33.66
C VAL A 325 -11.27 -22.05 35.14
N PRO A 326 -10.28 -22.88 35.50
CA PRO A 326 -9.84 -23.03 36.88
C PRO A 326 -9.45 -21.67 37.49
N ASN A 327 -9.71 -21.47 38.77
CA ASN A 327 -9.47 -20.17 39.45
C ASN A 327 -8.02 -19.70 39.31
N ASP A 328 -7.06 -20.62 39.38
CA ASP A 328 -5.61 -20.33 39.18
C ASP A 328 -5.25 -19.98 37.73
N GLN A 329 -6.08 -20.32 36.75
CA GLN A 329 -5.87 -20.04 35.33
C GLN A 329 -6.56 -18.76 34.86
N LEU A 330 -7.43 -18.14 35.67
CA LEU A 330 -8.22 -16.98 35.27
C LEU A 330 -7.34 -15.82 34.79
N SER A 331 -6.31 -15.47 35.56
CA SER A 331 -5.38 -14.40 35.19
C SER A 331 -4.61 -14.72 33.90
N LEU A 332 -4.29 -15.97 33.64
CA LEU A 332 -3.60 -16.42 32.44
C LEU A 332 -4.54 -16.39 31.23
N ALA A 333 -5.80 -16.83 31.42
CA ALA A 333 -6.83 -16.82 30.38
C ALA A 333 -7.17 -15.40 29.91
N ILE A 334 -7.27 -14.46 30.84
CA ILE A 334 -7.47 -13.04 30.55
C ILE A 334 -6.17 -12.44 29.95
N GLY A 335 -5.03 -12.73 30.53
CA GLY A 335 -3.73 -12.18 30.17
C GLY A 335 -3.52 -10.73 30.64
N ASN A 336 -2.30 -10.23 30.49
CA ASN A 336 -1.96 -8.85 30.86
C ASN A 336 -2.85 -7.85 30.07
N LYS A 337 -3.55 -6.96 30.78
CA LYS A 337 -4.48 -5.98 30.21
C LYS A 337 -5.57 -6.61 29.30
N GLY A 338 -5.92 -7.88 29.52
CA GLY A 338 -6.90 -8.62 28.72
C GLY A 338 -6.39 -9.07 27.34
N GLN A 339 -5.08 -9.08 27.12
CA GLN A 339 -4.46 -9.34 25.80
C GLN A 339 -4.82 -10.73 25.27
N ASN A 340 -4.71 -11.78 26.12
CA ASN A 340 -4.98 -13.15 25.67
C ASN A 340 -6.43 -13.33 25.26
N ALA A 341 -7.38 -12.84 26.07
CA ALA A 341 -8.82 -12.90 25.78
C ALA A 341 -9.18 -12.08 24.52
N LYS A 342 -8.61 -10.88 24.34
CA LYS A 342 -8.82 -10.05 23.15
C LYS A 342 -8.32 -10.71 21.88
N LEU A 343 -7.12 -11.31 21.93
CA LEU A 343 -6.56 -12.01 20.79
C LEU A 343 -7.38 -13.25 20.43
N ALA A 344 -7.81 -14.03 21.43
CA ALA A 344 -8.67 -15.20 21.24
C ALA A 344 -10.02 -14.80 20.63
N ALA A 345 -10.64 -13.75 21.15
CA ALA A 345 -11.92 -13.24 20.62
C ALA A 345 -11.79 -12.77 19.15
N LYS A 346 -10.72 -12.06 18.82
CA LYS A 346 -10.46 -11.64 17.42
C LYS A 346 -10.14 -12.81 16.49
N LEU A 347 -9.44 -13.84 17.00
CA LEU A 347 -9.08 -15.03 16.24
C LEU A 347 -10.31 -15.86 15.88
N THR A 348 -11.19 -16.09 16.86
CA THR A 348 -12.37 -16.94 16.72
C THR A 348 -13.58 -16.20 16.15
N GLY A 349 -13.61 -14.88 16.27
CA GLY A 349 -14.75 -14.05 15.90
C GLY A 349 -15.91 -14.10 16.92
N TYR A 350 -15.69 -14.62 18.12
CA TYR A 350 -16.66 -14.69 19.21
C TYR A 350 -16.34 -13.66 20.29
N LYS A 351 -17.36 -13.11 20.92
CA LYS A 351 -17.23 -12.40 22.19
C LYS A 351 -17.10 -13.45 23.30
N ILE A 352 -15.96 -13.48 23.99
CA ILE A 352 -15.64 -14.49 24.99
C ILE A 352 -15.80 -13.87 26.38
N ASP A 353 -16.68 -14.45 27.20
CA ASP A 353 -16.84 -14.13 28.62
C ASP A 353 -16.17 -15.23 29.44
N ILE A 354 -15.11 -14.87 30.18
CA ILE A 354 -14.29 -15.81 30.94
C ILE A 354 -14.67 -15.75 32.41
N LYS A 355 -15.12 -16.88 32.98
CA LYS A 355 -15.52 -17.01 34.37
C LYS A 355 -14.66 -18.03 35.10
N PRO A 356 -14.38 -17.80 36.39
CA PRO A 356 -13.78 -18.82 37.24
C PRO A 356 -14.75 -19.96 37.55
N GLU A 357 -14.23 -21.15 37.81
CA GLU A 357 -15.00 -22.32 38.21
C GLU A 357 -15.79 -22.08 39.50
N PHE A 358 -15.13 -21.45 40.47
CA PHE A 358 -15.76 -21.03 41.70
C PHE A 358 -15.74 -19.48 41.75
N PRO A 359 -16.91 -18.81 41.69
CA PRO A 359 -16.95 -17.38 41.88
C PRO A 359 -16.36 -17.03 43.24
N ALA A 360 -15.59 -15.96 43.30
CA ALA A 360 -15.14 -15.44 44.58
C ALA A 360 -16.38 -15.17 45.46
N PRO A 361 -16.36 -15.52 46.77
CA PRO A 361 -17.43 -15.13 47.65
C PRO A 361 -17.67 -13.63 47.45
N GLU A 362 -18.92 -13.26 47.19
CA GLU A 362 -19.30 -11.85 47.16
C GLU A 362 -18.87 -11.29 48.51
N GLU A 363 -17.96 -10.32 48.54
CA GLU A 363 -17.75 -9.54 49.74
C GLU A 363 -19.08 -8.90 50.05
N GLU A 364 -19.78 -9.45 51.08
CA GLU A 364 -20.95 -8.82 51.65
C GLU A 364 -20.50 -7.41 51.99
N SER A 365 -21.05 -6.40 51.29
CA SER A 365 -20.87 -4.99 51.66
C SER A 365 -21.35 -4.92 53.08
N ASP A 366 -20.43 -4.60 54.00
CA ASP A 366 -20.71 -4.39 55.43
C ASP A 366 -21.87 -3.36 55.50
N PRO A 367 -23.01 -3.71 56.15
CA PRO A 367 -24.15 -2.80 56.24
C PRO A 367 -23.89 -1.62 57.19
N ASP A 368 -22.67 -1.48 57.74
CA ASP A 368 -22.32 -0.46 58.75
C ASP A 368 -21.61 0.80 58.20
N ASP A 369 -21.49 0.99 56.89
CA ASP A 369 -21.11 2.29 56.31
C ASP A 369 -22.35 3.23 56.13
N GLU A 370 -23.27 3.29 57.11
CA GLU A 370 -24.20 4.41 57.23
C GLU A 370 -23.41 5.67 57.70
N ILE A 371 -23.18 6.57 56.78
CA ILE A 371 -22.71 7.93 57.05
C ILE A 371 -23.73 8.59 58.00
N PRO A 372 -23.29 9.05 59.21
CA PRO A 372 -24.22 9.78 60.10
C PRO A 372 -24.69 11.07 59.41
N PRO A 373 -25.97 11.47 59.58
CA PRO A 373 -26.46 12.70 58.98
C PRO A 373 -25.71 13.93 59.57
N GLU A 374 -25.19 14.76 58.67
CA GLU A 374 -24.66 16.08 59.00
C GLU A 374 -25.75 16.91 59.72
N GLU A 375 -25.52 17.22 60.99
CA GLU A 375 -26.28 18.23 61.71
C GLU A 375 -26.15 19.58 61.02
N THR A 376 -27.23 20.05 60.45
CA THR A 376 -27.40 21.45 60.06
C THR A 376 -27.38 22.33 61.34
N ALA A 377 -26.22 23.00 61.61
CA ALA A 377 -26.21 24.12 62.53
C ALA A 377 -26.57 25.42 61.79
N ALA A 378 -27.73 25.94 62.11
CA ALA A 378 -28.09 27.30 61.80
C ALA A 378 -27.33 28.27 62.76
N GLU A 379 -26.67 29.31 62.20
CA GLU A 379 -26.67 30.70 62.62
C GLU A 379 -25.92 31.55 61.57
#